data_a1200250f53921de8835799133beee85
#
_entry.id   a1200250f53921de8835799133beee85
#
_cell.length_a   1.000
_cell.length_b   1.000
_cell.length_c   1.000
_cell.angle_alpha   90.00
_cell.angle_beta   90.00
_cell.angle_gamma   90.00
#
_symmetry.space_group_name_H-M   'P 1'
#
loop_
_entity.id
_entity.type
_entity.pdbx_description
1 polymer ?
#
loop_
_entity_poly.entity_id
_entity_poly.type
_entity_poly.pdbx_seq_one_letter_code
_entity_poly.pdbx_strand_id
1 'polypeptide(L)'
;MAIASVDQRAEDDNLSSPAAPVSTKKPRRRNTSHLKLVPETLELREQIRTRVVWAAARLDKSRPLGKDEMEAVARAILDELGLGEGFLGWTMVALVTSFWSDQVAAVPPSRRLFLLPHCLKHAEGCPADYDEFGLECKKCGACSIADFRTEAEAMGYKVLVAEGSPIVLKIIVSGYVDAIVGVACLNVLEKAIDKILLAGIPCMAVPLLSSDCRNTSVDEPWVWDMIRTAQATPPVQTRSYIHLMRAAAGMFEPAELDRLAPRARAKTDAASTNGQPSAHIDPVRGTEQIAYGFLAKGGKHSRPFITLAVYDALSGAQGTLAGGAEHLAALPDAVKRAALSIETFHKASLVHDDIEDDDGFRYGDQTVHRRWGVPTAINIGDYLIGLGYRLVSREAAQLGPSTAADVLDRLAEAHMRLSEGQGAELLWRDGTNKRLAAIDALKIYALKTAPAFEAALYTGARLAGAAEKYVEPFGQFARHLGVAFQILNDLADWEADGENKITSGGDVLHGRPTVLWALAMESLPEPERRKLEELVAQGPSDATLAQVRALYQAAGVFEKANLLVDKYRQRAEAVADDVEPDELRRLLYYLIDTVLHHPTAEPAVIVIASPASPQPVG
;
A
#
# COMPACT_ATOMS: atom_id res chain seq x y z
N MET A 1 13.36 -47.31 15.81
CA MET A 1 14.80 -47.49 16.06
C MET A 1 15.51 -46.27 15.48
N ALA A 2 16.31 -45.64 16.32
CA ALA A 2 17.23 -44.54 16.06
C ALA A 2 16.60 -43.18 15.63
N ILE A 3 16.32 -42.35 16.65
CA ILE A 3 16.13 -40.92 16.57
C ILE A 3 17.52 -40.32 16.39
N ALA A 4 17.78 -39.66 15.27
CA ALA A 4 18.98 -38.86 15.06
C ALA A 4 18.76 -37.45 15.62
N SER A 5 19.56 -37.09 16.61
CA SER A 5 19.65 -35.77 17.23
C SER A 5 20.12 -34.73 16.21
N VAL A 6 19.33 -33.67 16.01
CA VAL A 6 19.75 -32.48 15.26
C VAL A 6 20.60 -31.62 16.18
N ASP A 7 21.84 -31.48 15.79
CA ASP A 7 22.88 -30.67 16.42
C ASP A 7 22.55 -29.19 16.36
N GLN A 8 22.39 -28.58 17.53
CA GLN A 8 22.32 -27.12 17.70
C GLN A 8 23.74 -26.55 17.57
N ARG A 9 24.06 -25.98 16.41
CA ARG A 9 25.19 -25.05 16.34
C ARG A 9 24.69 -23.63 16.62
N ALA A 10 24.85 -23.21 17.86
CA ALA A 10 24.88 -21.81 18.24
C ALA A 10 26.18 -21.22 17.71
N GLU A 11 26.13 -20.26 16.83
CA GLU A 11 27.26 -19.37 16.54
C GLU A 11 27.32 -18.30 17.63
N ASP A 12 28.30 -18.49 18.55
CA ASP A 12 28.75 -17.49 19.52
C ASP A 12 29.42 -16.34 18.77
N ASP A 13 28.72 -15.23 18.58
CA ASP A 13 29.33 -13.95 18.22
C ASP A 13 29.95 -13.31 19.48
N ASN A 14 31.26 -13.45 19.55
CA ASN A 14 32.14 -12.95 20.56
C ASN A 14 32.19 -11.40 20.59
N LEU A 15 31.50 -10.79 21.54
CA LEU A 15 31.52 -9.35 21.81
C LEU A 15 32.52 -9.07 22.96
N SER A 16 33.77 -8.80 22.60
CA SER A 16 34.68 -8.14 23.54
C SER A 16 35.85 -7.43 22.86
N SER A 17 35.72 -6.12 22.71
CA SER A 17 36.79 -5.14 22.94
C SER A 17 36.27 -3.71 22.80
N PRO A 18 36.60 -2.76 23.66
CA PRO A 18 36.09 -1.41 23.63
C PRO A 18 36.83 -0.58 22.58
N ALA A 19 36.17 -0.22 21.51
CA ALA A 19 36.67 0.78 20.57
C ALA A 19 36.38 2.19 21.09
N ALA A 20 37.32 3.10 20.85
CA ALA A 20 37.34 4.51 21.25
C ALA A 20 36.06 5.27 20.91
N PRO A 21 35.72 6.38 21.61
CA PRO A 21 34.48 7.09 21.44
C PRO A 21 34.46 7.78 20.07
N VAL A 22 33.70 7.19 19.14
CA VAL A 22 33.32 7.84 17.88
C VAL A 22 32.33 8.94 18.22
N SER A 23 32.66 10.17 17.85
CA SER A 23 31.82 11.36 17.96
C SER A 23 30.44 11.09 17.35
N THR A 24 29.46 10.85 18.19
CA THR A 24 28.06 10.68 17.77
C THR A 24 27.46 12.02 17.40
N LYS A 25 27.67 12.46 16.17
CA LYS A 25 26.75 13.42 15.57
C LYS A 25 25.42 12.69 15.39
N LYS A 26 24.41 13.06 16.23
CA LYS A 26 23.02 12.61 16.06
C LYS A 26 22.64 12.74 14.60
N PRO A 27 22.06 11.69 13.96
CA PRO A 27 21.47 11.87 12.64
C PRO A 27 20.33 12.88 12.81
N ARG A 28 20.52 14.10 12.30
CA ARG A 28 19.46 15.08 12.19
C ARG A 28 18.40 14.45 11.28
N ARG A 29 17.15 14.31 11.76
CA ARG A 29 15.98 14.14 10.87
C ARG A 29 16.20 15.12 9.72
N ARG A 30 16.28 14.60 8.50
CA ARG A 30 16.37 15.46 7.31
C ARG A 30 15.03 16.19 7.22
N ASN A 31 14.99 17.41 7.70
CA ASN A 31 13.89 18.31 7.41
C ASN A 31 13.96 18.60 5.92
N THR A 32 13.10 17.98 5.11
CA THR A 32 13.06 18.12 3.65
C THR A 32 12.29 19.38 3.22
N SER A 33 11.73 20.15 4.14
CA SER A 33 10.99 21.37 3.79
C SER A 33 11.86 22.39 3.03
N HIS A 34 13.16 22.43 3.28
CA HIS A 34 14.12 23.26 2.55
C HIS A 34 14.37 22.81 1.10
N LEU A 35 13.95 21.59 0.72
CA LEU A 35 14.07 21.02 -0.63
C LEU A 35 12.80 21.25 -1.48
N LYS A 36 11.83 22.01 -0.98
CA LYS A 36 10.47 22.17 -1.55
C LYS A 36 10.17 23.59 -1.97
N LEU A 37 11.18 24.33 -2.36
CA LEU A 37 10.99 25.67 -2.90
C LEU A 37 10.45 25.58 -4.32
N VAL A 38 9.48 26.45 -4.62
CA VAL A 38 8.98 26.65 -5.98
C VAL A 38 9.78 27.81 -6.60
N PRO A 39 10.30 27.66 -7.83
CA PRO A 39 11.00 28.77 -8.48
C PRO A 39 10.06 29.97 -8.68
N GLU A 40 10.41 31.13 -8.16
CA GLU A 40 9.55 32.31 -8.11
C GLU A 40 9.29 32.91 -9.50
N THR A 41 10.33 32.99 -10.34
CA THR A 41 10.20 33.63 -11.65
C THR A 41 9.88 32.62 -12.76
N LEU A 42 9.20 33.09 -13.80
CA LEU A 42 8.90 32.27 -14.98
C LEU A 42 10.21 31.84 -15.69
N GLU A 43 11.17 32.76 -15.79
CA GLU A 43 12.46 32.50 -16.45
C GLU A 43 13.19 31.33 -15.77
N LEU A 44 13.21 31.31 -14.44
CA LEU A 44 13.86 30.24 -13.68
C LEU A 44 13.13 28.90 -13.89
N ARG A 45 11.79 28.92 -13.89
CA ARG A 45 11.00 27.71 -14.18
C ARG A 45 11.29 27.16 -15.58
N GLU A 46 11.30 28.02 -16.58
CA GLU A 46 11.60 27.64 -17.96
C GLU A 46 13.05 27.15 -18.15
N GLN A 47 14.02 27.76 -17.46
CA GLN A 47 15.40 27.31 -17.47
C GLN A 47 15.52 25.87 -16.95
N ILE A 48 14.92 25.56 -15.81
CA ILE A 48 14.92 24.20 -15.23
C ILE A 48 14.17 23.26 -16.16
N ARG A 49 12.96 23.61 -16.65
CA ARG A 49 12.15 22.78 -17.54
C ARG A 49 12.89 22.40 -18.82
N THR A 50 13.57 23.37 -19.45
CA THR A 50 14.33 23.12 -20.66
C THR A 50 15.42 22.07 -20.42
N ARG A 51 16.11 22.16 -19.30
CA ARG A 51 17.17 21.21 -18.96
C ARG A 51 16.61 19.84 -18.59
N VAL A 52 15.48 19.82 -17.88
CA VAL A 52 14.74 18.60 -17.54
C VAL A 52 14.29 17.85 -18.79
N VAL A 53 13.69 18.52 -19.78
CA VAL A 53 13.27 17.90 -21.05
C VAL A 53 14.46 17.25 -21.76
N TRP A 54 15.61 17.94 -21.80
CA TRP A 54 16.84 17.41 -22.39
C TRP A 54 17.36 16.16 -21.65
N ALA A 55 17.31 16.14 -20.32
CA ALA A 55 17.71 15.01 -19.50
C ALA A 55 16.74 13.84 -19.65
N ALA A 56 15.42 14.08 -19.55
CA ALA A 56 14.38 13.07 -19.67
C ALA A 56 14.42 12.32 -21.01
N ALA A 57 14.80 13.00 -22.10
CA ALA A 57 14.95 12.38 -23.42
C ALA A 57 16.09 11.34 -23.50
N ARG A 58 16.99 11.32 -22.51
CA ARG A 58 18.15 10.41 -22.44
C ARG A 58 17.98 9.28 -21.44
N LEU A 59 16.93 9.31 -20.65
CA LEU A 59 16.62 8.25 -19.70
C LEU A 59 16.04 7.02 -20.40
N ASP A 60 16.28 5.86 -19.82
CA ASP A 60 15.66 4.61 -20.26
C ASP A 60 14.17 4.60 -19.94
N LYS A 61 13.34 4.85 -20.95
CA LYS A 61 11.88 4.87 -20.83
C LYS A 61 11.23 3.48 -20.89
N SER A 62 12.00 2.39 -21.02
CA SER A 62 11.46 1.03 -21.05
C SER A 62 11.03 0.51 -19.68
N ARG A 63 11.48 1.13 -18.61
CA ARG A 63 11.18 0.83 -17.22
C ARG A 63 10.72 2.06 -16.45
N PRO A 64 9.93 1.91 -15.36
CA PRO A 64 9.62 3.02 -14.49
C PRO A 64 10.88 3.67 -13.90
N LEU A 65 10.84 4.99 -13.75
CA LEU A 65 11.92 5.77 -13.14
C LEU A 65 11.88 5.58 -11.61
N GLY A 66 12.97 5.07 -11.03
CA GLY A 66 13.10 4.90 -9.59
C GLY A 66 13.31 6.23 -8.86
N LYS A 67 12.94 6.30 -7.57
CA LYS A 67 13.07 7.53 -6.77
C LYS A 67 14.52 8.02 -6.69
N ASP A 68 15.44 7.12 -6.34
CA ASP A 68 16.86 7.47 -6.17
C ASP A 68 17.49 7.92 -7.49
N GLU A 69 17.13 7.28 -8.61
CA GLU A 69 17.55 7.68 -9.94
C GLU A 69 17.00 9.06 -10.33
N MET A 70 15.73 9.31 -10.06
CA MET A 70 15.07 10.60 -10.28
C MET A 70 15.73 11.71 -9.46
N GLU A 71 16.02 11.44 -8.19
CA GLU A 71 16.69 12.38 -7.29
C GLU A 71 18.12 12.68 -7.76
N ALA A 72 18.87 11.66 -8.17
CA ALA A 72 20.23 11.82 -8.68
C ALA A 72 20.26 12.68 -9.97
N VAL A 73 19.34 12.43 -10.91
CA VAL A 73 19.22 13.22 -12.15
C VAL A 73 18.81 14.66 -11.83
N ALA A 74 17.84 14.87 -10.94
CA ALA A 74 17.39 16.21 -10.56
C ALA A 74 18.51 17.02 -9.89
N ARG A 75 19.30 16.42 -8.99
CA ARG A 75 20.49 17.05 -8.39
C ARG A 75 21.52 17.45 -9.44
N ALA A 76 21.84 16.55 -10.37
CA ALA A 76 22.79 16.84 -11.44
C ALA A 76 22.34 18.03 -12.30
N ILE A 77 21.03 18.15 -12.58
CA ILE A 77 20.46 19.29 -13.30
C ILE A 77 20.64 20.60 -12.50
N LEU A 78 20.33 20.57 -11.20
CA LEU A 78 20.48 21.76 -10.35
C LEU A 78 21.94 22.19 -10.23
N ASP A 79 22.85 21.26 -10.04
CA ASP A 79 24.30 21.54 -9.98
C ASP A 79 24.81 22.16 -11.27
N GLU A 80 24.38 21.64 -12.43
CA GLU A 80 24.77 22.19 -13.75
C GLU A 80 24.24 23.63 -13.95
N LEU A 81 23.06 23.92 -13.42
CA LEU A 81 22.47 25.26 -13.48
C LEU A 81 22.99 26.21 -12.39
N GLY A 82 23.84 25.73 -11.47
CA GLY A 82 24.34 26.48 -10.33
C GLY A 82 23.24 26.83 -9.31
N LEU A 83 22.20 26.03 -9.22
CA LEU A 83 21.04 26.23 -8.35
C LEU A 83 21.16 25.41 -7.07
N GLY A 84 20.63 25.94 -5.97
CA GLY A 84 20.63 25.23 -4.70
C GLY A 84 19.64 24.07 -4.64
N GLU A 85 19.88 23.10 -3.75
CA GLU A 85 19.01 21.91 -3.53
C GLU A 85 17.55 22.27 -3.13
N GLY A 86 17.27 23.52 -2.78
CA GLY A 86 15.92 23.97 -2.45
C GLY A 86 14.88 23.64 -3.53
N PHE A 87 15.28 23.63 -4.78
CA PHE A 87 14.39 23.35 -5.92
C PHE A 87 14.30 21.87 -6.29
N LEU A 88 14.87 20.95 -5.50
CA LEU A 88 14.93 19.52 -5.81
C LEU A 88 13.55 18.93 -6.05
N GLY A 89 12.60 19.12 -5.14
CA GLY A 89 11.25 18.57 -5.28
C GLY A 89 10.53 19.08 -6.53
N TRP A 90 10.67 20.36 -6.84
CA TRP A 90 10.09 20.95 -8.06
C TRP A 90 10.72 20.37 -9.34
N THR A 91 12.04 20.22 -9.35
CA THR A 91 12.79 19.64 -10.48
C THR A 91 12.44 18.16 -10.69
N MET A 92 12.24 17.40 -9.62
CA MET A 92 11.78 16.02 -9.68
C MET A 92 10.39 15.91 -10.32
N VAL A 93 9.42 16.76 -9.94
CA VAL A 93 8.08 16.78 -10.57
C VAL A 93 8.16 17.12 -12.06
N ALA A 94 8.97 18.10 -12.43
CA ALA A 94 9.19 18.46 -13.83
C ALA A 94 9.83 17.30 -14.61
N LEU A 95 10.78 16.58 -14.00
CA LEU A 95 11.45 15.43 -14.60
C LEU A 95 10.48 14.29 -14.87
N VAL A 96 9.64 13.95 -13.90
CA VAL A 96 8.58 12.93 -14.03
C VAL A 96 7.60 13.31 -15.14
N THR A 97 7.14 14.55 -15.15
CA THR A 97 6.22 15.06 -16.17
C THR A 97 6.83 14.92 -17.58
N SER A 98 8.12 15.25 -17.74
CA SER A 98 8.82 15.13 -19.03
C SER A 98 9.11 13.67 -19.40
N PHE A 99 9.42 12.82 -18.43
CA PHE A 99 9.68 11.39 -18.66
C PHE A 99 8.43 10.69 -19.21
N TRP A 100 7.26 10.95 -18.63
CA TRP A 100 6.00 10.30 -18.98
C TRP A 100 5.21 11.00 -20.09
N SER A 101 5.63 12.17 -20.56
CA SER A 101 4.87 12.98 -21.52
C SER A 101 4.40 12.20 -22.75
N ASP A 102 5.30 11.42 -23.38
CA ASP A 102 4.97 10.63 -24.58
C ASP A 102 3.97 9.51 -24.29
N GLN A 103 4.09 8.88 -23.13
CA GLN A 103 3.19 7.80 -22.67
C GLN A 103 1.79 8.35 -22.41
N VAL A 104 1.69 9.46 -21.66
CA VAL A 104 0.41 10.15 -21.39
C VAL A 104 -0.21 10.64 -22.69
N ALA A 105 0.61 11.23 -23.60
CA ALA A 105 0.14 11.73 -24.89
C ALA A 105 -0.49 10.64 -25.76
N ALA A 106 -0.03 9.39 -25.63
CA ALA A 106 -0.54 8.25 -26.38
C ALA A 106 -1.82 7.63 -25.78
N VAL A 107 -2.14 7.90 -24.52
CA VAL A 107 -3.39 7.44 -23.90
C VAL A 107 -4.53 8.32 -24.37
N PRO A 108 -5.68 7.77 -24.87
CA PRO A 108 -6.82 8.57 -25.26
C PRO A 108 -7.34 9.45 -24.12
N PRO A 109 -7.79 10.70 -24.35
CA PRO A 109 -8.30 11.58 -23.29
C PRO A 109 -9.41 10.94 -22.43
N SER A 110 -10.29 10.12 -23.02
CA SER A 110 -11.36 9.40 -22.32
C SER A 110 -10.85 8.36 -21.31
N ARG A 111 -9.57 8.01 -21.39
CA ARG A 111 -8.87 7.10 -20.50
C ARG A 111 -7.88 7.81 -19.57
N ARG A 112 -7.89 9.15 -19.53
CA ARG A 112 -7.07 9.95 -18.63
C ARG A 112 -7.91 10.52 -17.49
N LEU A 113 -7.34 10.55 -16.27
CA LEU A 113 -7.89 11.23 -15.11
C LEU A 113 -7.18 12.57 -14.94
N PHE A 114 -7.94 13.65 -14.89
CA PHE A 114 -7.43 14.96 -14.54
C PHE A 114 -7.78 15.30 -13.08
N LEU A 115 -6.75 15.49 -12.28
CA LEU A 115 -6.86 15.79 -10.86
C LEU A 115 -6.59 17.26 -10.60
N LEU A 116 -7.52 17.94 -9.96
CA LEU A 116 -7.42 19.33 -9.55
C LEU A 116 -7.48 19.47 -8.02
N PRO A 117 -6.65 20.31 -7.40
CA PRO A 117 -6.71 20.54 -5.97
C PRO A 117 -7.79 21.57 -5.66
N HIS A 118 -8.51 21.38 -4.57
CA HIS A 118 -9.51 22.36 -4.12
C HIS A 118 -8.88 23.69 -3.67
N CYS A 119 -7.57 23.74 -3.38
CA CYS A 119 -6.86 24.95 -2.99
C CYS A 119 -6.87 26.05 -4.07
N LEU A 120 -7.09 25.70 -5.34
CA LEU A 120 -7.26 26.66 -6.45
C LEU A 120 -8.63 27.33 -6.47
N LYS A 121 -9.60 26.88 -5.66
CA LYS A 121 -10.93 27.51 -5.60
C LYS A 121 -10.84 28.93 -5.02
N HIS A 122 -11.73 29.81 -5.43
CA HIS A 122 -11.86 31.11 -4.80
C HIS A 122 -12.26 30.98 -3.33
N ALA A 123 -11.48 31.58 -2.42
CA ALA A 123 -11.57 31.30 -0.98
C ALA A 123 -12.91 31.72 -0.37
N GLU A 124 -13.53 32.81 -0.86
CA GLU A 124 -14.69 33.45 -0.23
C GLU A 124 -15.98 33.37 -1.05
N GLY A 125 -15.94 32.89 -2.28
CA GLY A 125 -17.10 32.95 -3.19
C GLY A 125 -17.41 31.67 -3.94
N CYS A 126 -16.82 30.54 -3.58
CA CYS A 126 -17.05 29.29 -4.28
C CYS A 126 -18.38 28.65 -3.84
N PRO A 127 -19.37 28.49 -4.74
CA PRO A 127 -20.67 27.89 -4.43
C PRO A 127 -20.67 26.35 -4.49
N ALA A 128 -19.50 25.71 -4.54
CA ALA A 128 -19.38 24.28 -4.73
C ALA A 128 -19.73 23.51 -3.44
N ASP A 129 -20.40 22.37 -3.63
CA ASP A 129 -20.68 21.40 -2.57
C ASP A 129 -19.56 20.34 -2.50
N TYR A 130 -19.47 19.61 -1.39
CA TYR A 130 -18.57 18.47 -1.22
C TYR A 130 -19.38 17.18 -1.16
N ASP A 131 -18.95 16.17 -1.91
CA ASP A 131 -19.45 14.81 -1.84
C ASP A 131 -18.36 13.85 -1.33
N GLU A 132 -18.63 12.56 -1.31
CA GLU A 132 -17.68 11.52 -0.88
C GLU A 132 -16.43 11.38 -1.78
N PHE A 133 -16.45 11.95 -2.99
CA PHE A 133 -15.35 11.92 -3.96
C PHE A 133 -14.57 13.23 -4.01
N GLY A 134 -15.11 14.33 -3.51
CA GLY A 134 -14.44 15.63 -3.49
C GLY A 134 -15.36 16.82 -3.71
N LEU A 135 -14.85 17.86 -4.38
CA LEU A 135 -15.56 19.12 -4.61
C LEU A 135 -16.33 19.07 -5.93
N GLU A 136 -17.66 19.19 -5.86
CA GLU A 136 -18.51 19.35 -7.03
C GLU A 136 -18.50 20.78 -7.55
N CYS A 137 -17.57 21.08 -8.48
CA CYS A 137 -17.43 22.42 -9.05
C CYS A 137 -18.66 22.80 -9.88
N LYS A 138 -19.31 23.93 -9.52
CA LYS A 138 -20.49 24.49 -10.23
C LYS A 138 -20.13 25.33 -11.46
N LYS A 139 -18.85 25.37 -11.88
CA LYS A 139 -18.35 26.12 -13.05
C LYS A 139 -18.72 27.60 -13.00
N CYS A 140 -18.60 28.23 -11.82
CA CYS A 140 -19.02 29.61 -11.61
C CYS A 140 -18.08 30.67 -12.24
N GLY A 141 -16.93 30.28 -12.79
CA GLY A 141 -15.96 31.18 -13.42
C GLY A 141 -15.12 32.01 -12.45
N ALA A 142 -15.19 31.78 -11.13
CA ALA A 142 -14.46 32.56 -10.15
C ALA A 142 -13.00 32.11 -9.94
N CYS A 143 -12.59 31.01 -10.54
CA CYS A 143 -11.23 30.45 -10.43
C CYS A 143 -10.91 29.56 -11.63
N SER A 144 -9.62 29.29 -11.86
CA SER A 144 -9.11 28.49 -12.99
C SER A 144 -9.63 27.04 -13.03
N ILE A 145 -10.16 26.50 -11.90
CA ILE A 145 -10.74 25.15 -11.85
C ILE A 145 -11.86 25.00 -12.88
N ALA A 146 -12.73 26.02 -13.01
CA ALA A 146 -13.87 25.99 -13.92
C ALA A 146 -13.41 25.87 -15.38
N ASP A 147 -12.41 26.63 -15.78
CA ASP A 147 -11.89 26.68 -17.14
C ASP A 147 -11.15 25.39 -17.49
N PHE A 148 -10.22 24.93 -16.62
CA PHE A 148 -9.51 23.67 -16.80
C PHE A 148 -10.46 22.48 -16.86
N ARG A 149 -11.46 22.44 -15.97
CA ARG A 149 -12.47 21.38 -15.97
C ARG A 149 -13.28 21.36 -17.26
N THR A 150 -13.71 22.52 -17.72
CA THR A 150 -14.54 22.63 -18.93
C THR A 150 -13.80 22.15 -20.17
N GLU A 151 -12.56 22.57 -20.37
CA GLU A 151 -11.73 22.12 -21.49
C GLU A 151 -11.42 20.62 -21.42
N ALA A 152 -10.97 20.14 -20.24
CA ALA A 152 -10.64 18.73 -20.07
C ALA A 152 -11.86 17.82 -20.29
N GLU A 153 -13.03 18.17 -19.76
CA GLU A 153 -14.28 17.43 -20.00
C GLU A 153 -14.70 17.47 -21.48
N ALA A 154 -14.52 18.61 -22.17
CA ALA A 154 -14.80 18.72 -23.61
C ALA A 154 -13.86 17.82 -24.43
N MET A 155 -12.62 17.60 -24.00
CA MET A 155 -11.70 16.65 -24.61
C MET A 155 -12.00 15.19 -24.24
N GLY A 156 -12.88 14.94 -23.27
CA GLY A 156 -13.27 13.60 -22.83
C GLY A 156 -12.56 13.10 -21.57
N TYR A 157 -11.74 13.90 -20.89
CA TYR A 157 -11.11 13.51 -19.62
C TYR A 157 -12.15 13.22 -18.54
N LYS A 158 -11.82 12.32 -17.64
CA LYS A 158 -12.48 12.22 -16.34
C LYS A 158 -11.84 13.23 -15.40
N VAL A 159 -12.62 14.11 -14.80
CA VAL A 159 -12.12 15.20 -13.96
C VAL A 159 -12.56 15.00 -12.52
N LEU A 160 -11.62 15.08 -11.59
CA LEU A 160 -11.87 15.00 -10.16
C LEU A 160 -11.21 16.19 -9.45
N VAL A 161 -11.96 16.88 -8.61
CA VAL A 161 -11.44 17.94 -7.73
C VAL A 161 -11.45 17.40 -6.31
N ALA A 162 -10.31 16.92 -5.82
CA ALA A 162 -10.25 16.17 -4.57
C ALA A 162 -9.01 16.50 -3.73
N GLU A 163 -9.08 16.10 -2.47
CA GLU A 163 -7.94 16.05 -1.55
C GLU A 163 -7.41 14.62 -1.46
N GLY A 164 -6.10 14.44 -1.69
CA GLY A 164 -5.38 13.23 -1.31
C GLY A 164 -5.23 12.15 -2.37
N SER A 165 -4.22 11.30 -2.13
CA SER A 165 -3.74 10.27 -3.06
C SER A 165 -4.45 8.90 -2.99
N PRO A 166 -5.16 8.47 -1.92
CA PRO A 166 -5.67 7.10 -1.81
C PRO A 166 -6.71 6.74 -2.88
N ILE A 167 -7.60 7.68 -3.21
CA ILE A 167 -8.65 7.46 -4.21
C ILE A 167 -8.08 7.28 -5.62
N VAL A 168 -6.98 7.94 -5.93
CA VAL A 168 -6.33 7.92 -7.25
C VAL A 168 -5.90 6.51 -7.62
N LEU A 169 -5.18 5.82 -6.74
CA LEU A 169 -4.73 4.46 -6.99
C LEU A 169 -5.92 3.49 -7.13
N LYS A 170 -6.97 3.69 -6.34
CA LYS A 170 -8.20 2.89 -6.44
C LYS A 170 -8.88 3.07 -7.81
N ILE A 171 -8.98 4.29 -8.31
CA ILE A 171 -9.54 4.59 -9.65
C ILE A 171 -8.71 3.97 -10.77
N ILE A 172 -7.38 3.98 -10.64
CA ILE A 172 -6.49 3.37 -11.63
C ILE A 172 -6.65 1.85 -11.65
N VAL A 173 -6.60 1.22 -10.48
CA VAL A 173 -6.75 -0.23 -10.34
C VAL A 173 -8.10 -0.70 -10.86
N SER A 174 -9.17 0.09 -10.67
CA SER A 174 -10.51 -0.23 -11.21
C SER A 174 -10.58 -0.28 -12.74
N GLY A 175 -9.54 0.17 -13.45
CA GLY A 175 -9.47 0.11 -14.90
C GLY A 175 -10.23 1.22 -15.64
N TYR A 176 -10.76 2.22 -14.94
CA TYR A 176 -11.45 3.34 -15.56
C TYR A 176 -10.53 4.30 -16.31
N VAL A 177 -9.26 4.37 -15.93
CA VAL A 177 -8.26 5.27 -16.53
C VAL A 177 -6.90 4.57 -16.65
N ASP A 178 -6.07 5.02 -17.60
CA ASP A 178 -4.75 4.46 -17.89
C ASP A 178 -3.62 5.48 -17.69
N ALA A 179 -3.96 6.75 -17.49
CA ALA A 179 -3.01 7.80 -17.19
C ALA A 179 -3.59 8.83 -16.23
N ILE A 180 -2.70 9.52 -15.52
CA ILE A 180 -3.05 10.60 -14.61
C ILE A 180 -2.40 11.88 -15.11
N VAL A 181 -3.19 12.95 -15.06
CA VAL A 181 -2.73 14.32 -15.28
C VAL A 181 -3.20 15.13 -14.08
N GLY A 182 -2.36 15.95 -13.48
CA GLY A 182 -2.80 16.61 -12.25
C GLY A 182 -2.09 17.90 -11.89
N VAL A 183 -2.72 18.65 -11.00
CA VAL A 183 -2.17 19.85 -10.36
C VAL A 183 -2.23 19.63 -8.86
N ALA A 184 -1.14 19.86 -8.15
CA ALA A 184 -1.13 19.82 -6.68
C ALA A 184 0.08 20.57 -6.10
N CYS A 185 0.10 20.81 -4.78
CA CYS A 185 1.30 21.33 -4.12
C CYS A 185 2.41 20.27 -4.09
N LEU A 186 3.67 20.70 -3.98
CA LEU A 186 4.83 19.80 -3.97
C LEU A 186 4.72 18.69 -2.91
N ASN A 187 4.16 19.00 -1.74
CA ASN A 187 3.99 18.02 -0.66
C ASN A 187 3.07 16.86 -1.05
N VAL A 188 2.00 17.13 -1.80
CA VAL A 188 1.08 16.10 -2.30
C VAL A 188 1.71 15.34 -3.46
N LEU A 189 2.38 16.06 -4.39
CA LEU A 189 2.99 15.45 -5.56
C LEU A 189 4.10 14.47 -5.22
N GLU A 190 4.99 14.79 -4.28
CA GLU A 190 6.03 13.87 -3.82
C GLU A 190 5.45 12.55 -3.32
N LYS A 191 4.40 12.62 -2.50
CA LYS A 191 3.75 11.42 -1.93
C LYS A 191 2.99 10.60 -2.96
N ALA A 192 2.38 11.25 -3.95
CA ALA A 192 1.59 10.59 -4.98
C ALA A 192 2.48 9.99 -6.07
N ILE A 193 3.49 10.76 -6.51
CA ILE A 193 4.38 10.38 -7.60
C ILE A 193 5.13 9.09 -7.28
N ASP A 194 5.69 8.94 -6.09
CA ASP A 194 6.41 7.72 -5.71
C ASP A 194 5.57 6.45 -5.94
N LYS A 195 4.31 6.46 -5.52
CA LYS A 195 3.39 5.32 -5.68
C LYS A 195 2.99 5.06 -7.13
N ILE A 196 2.76 6.13 -7.88
CA ILE A 196 2.32 6.08 -9.28
C ILE A 196 3.46 5.58 -10.17
N LEU A 197 4.67 6.10 -9.94
CA LEU A 197 5.85 5.72 -10.70
C LEU A 197 6.21 4.25 -10.52
N LEU A 198 6.23 3.75 -9.27
CA LEU A 198 6.53 2.36 -8.98
C LEU A 198 5.57 1.40 -9.67
N ALA A 199 4.30 1.75 -9.78
CA ALA A 199 3.31 0.96 -10.52
C ALA A 199 3.49 1.04 -12.06
N GLY A 200 4.38 1.91 -12.56
CA GLY A 200 4.56 2.15 -13.99
C GLY A 200 3.34 2.81 -14.66
N ILE A 201 2.67 3.70 -13.94
CA ILE A 201 1.48 4.40 -14.42
C ILE A 201 1.93 5.71 -15.05
N PRO A 202 1.60 5.97 -16.34
CA PRO A 202 1.91 7.23 -16.98
C PRO A 202 1.27 8.41 -16.24
N CYS A 203 2.09 9.39 -15.83
CA CYS A 203 1.58 10.55 -15.10
C CYS A 203 2.31 11.84 -15.46
N MET A 204 1.56 12.94 -15.51
CA MET A 204 2.08 14.30 -15.63
C MET A 204 1.52 15.16 -14.52
N ALA A 205 2.32 16.07 -13.99
CA ALA A 205 1.87 16.95 -12.93
C ALA A 205 2.46 18.36 -13.05
N VAL A 206 1.66 19.36 -12.70
CA VAL A 206 2.09 20.75 -12.58
C VAL A 206 2.02 21.17 -11.11
N PRO A 207 3.15 21.59 -10.52
CA PRO A 207 3.15 22.06 -9.14
C PRO A 207 2.46 23.40 -8.99
N LEU A 208 1.71 23.58 -7.88
CA LEU A 208 1.23 24.88 -7.47
C LEU A 208 2.40 25.83 -7.19
N LEU A 209 2.20 27.13 -7.41
CA LEU A 209 3.22 28.17 -7.20
C LEU A 209 3.42 28.54 -5.72
N SER A 210 2.51 28.12 -4.84
CA SER A 210 2.68 28.21 -3.39
C SER A 210 2.19 26.95 -2.70
N SER A 211 2.65 26.74 -1.46
CA SER A 211 2.19 25.65 -0.60
C SER A 211 1.01 26.06 0.29
N ASP A 212 0.47 27.26 0.11
CA ASP A 212 -0.66 27.76 0.88
C ASP A 212 -1.95 27.09 0.45
N CYS A 213 -2.73 26.62 1.42
CA CYS A 213 -4.01 25.96 1.14
C CYS A 213 -5.14 26.93 0.75
N ARG A 214 -4.86 28.23 0.58
CA ARG A 214 -5.83 29.27 0.19
C ARG A 214 -5.19 30.24 -0.79
N ASN A 215 -5.96 30.67 -1.80
CA ASN A 215 -5.55 31.65 -2.80
C ASN A 215 -4.21 31.31 -3.49
N THR A 216 -3.98 30.05 -3.73
CA THR A 216 -2.81 29.59 -4.48
C THR A 216 -3.02 29.79 -5.97
N SER A 217 -1.92 29.80 -6.72
CA SER A 217 -1.92 29.92 -8.18
C SER A 217 -1.10 28.80 -8.80
N VAL A 218 -1.23 28.66 -10.10
CA VAL A 218 -0.52 27.65 -10.90
C VAL A 218 0.03 28.28 -12.17
N ASP A 219 1.02 27.65 -12.78
CA ASP A 219 1.51 27.99 -14.11
C ASP A 219 0.46 27.54 -15.16
N GLU A 220 -0.53 28.41 -15.43
CA GLU A 220 -1.65 28.07 -16.32
C GLU A 220 -1.23 27.64 -17.70
N PRO A 221 -0.27 28.32 -18.40
CA PRO A 221 0.25 27.84 -19.68
C PRO A 221 0.75 26.41 -19.63
N TRP A 222 1.46 26.01 -18.60
CA TRP A 222 1.94 24.64 -18.43
C TRP A 222 0.80 23.64 -18.21
N VAL A 223 -0.25 24.03 -17.47
CA VAL A 223 -1.45 23.20 -17.32
C VAL A 223 -2.18 23.01 -18.64
N TRP A 224 -2.33 24.08 -19.45
CA TRP A 224 -2.94 23.98 -20.78
C TRP A 224 -2.14 23.08 -21.72
N ASP A 225 -0.82 23.21 -21.76
CA ASP A 225 0.06 22.34 -22.55
C ASP A 225 -0.11 20.87 -22.15
N MET A 226 -0.18 20.62 -20.84
CA MET A 226 -0.37 19.29 -20.28
C MET A 226 -1.73 18.67 -20.65
N ILE A 227 -2.82 19.42 -20.56
CA ILE A 227 -4.18 18.96 -20.91
C ILE A 227 -4.25 18.64 -22.42
N ARG A 228 -3.66 19.50 -23.27
CA ARG A 228 -3.74 19.41 -24.73
C ARG A 228 -2.74 18.42 -25.33
N THR A 229 -1.92 17.80 -24.51
CA THR A 229 -0.91 16.84 -24.99
C THR A 229 -1.59 15.64 -25.67
N ALA A 230 -1.18 15.33 -26.91
CA ALA A 230 -1.71 14.20 -27.67
C ALA A 230 -0.69 13.70 -28.72
N GLN A 231 -0.60 12.38 -28.87
CA GLN A 231 0.11 11.72 -29.96
C GLN A 231 -0.45 10.32 -30.20
N ALA A 232 -0.17 9.72 -31.36
CA ALA A 232 -0.75 8.44 -31.74
C ALA A 232 -0.18 7.27 -30.93
N THR A 233 1.14 7.22 -30.77
CA THR A 233 1.84 6.10 -30.14
C THR A 233 3.10 6.59 -29.44
N PRO A 234 3.47 6.08 -28.26
CA PRO A 234 4.73 6.42 -27.63
C PRO A 234 5.89 5.75 -28.38
N PRO A 235 7.07 6.39 -28.46
CA PRO A 235 8.25 5.81 -29.10
C PRO A 235 8.78 4.59 -28.34
N VAL A 236 8.59 4.57 -27.02
CA VAL A 236 8.97 3.45 -26.13
C VAL A 236 7.83 3.23 -25.16
N GLN A 237 7.49 1.97 -24.91
CA GLN A 237 6.47 1.61 -23.92
C GLN A 237 7.15 1.17 -22.62
N THR A 238 6.77 1.80 -21.53
CA THR A 238 7.26 1.48 -20.20
C THR A 238 6.51 0.26 -19.62
N ARG A 239 7.24 -0.64 -18.98
CA ARG A 239 6.65 -1.76 -18.27
C ARG A 239 5.79 -1.26 -17.10
N SER A 240 4.63 -1.89 -16.88
CA SER A 240 3.69 -1.50 -15.83
C SER A 240 3.07 -2.70 -15.14
N TYR A 241 3.03 -2.69 -13.82
CA TYR A 241 2.34 -3.70 -13.01
C TYR A 241 0.81 -3.51 -12.96
N ILE A 242 0.30 -2.44 -13.55
CA ILE A 242 -1.14 -2.11 -13.47
C ILE A 242 -2.05 -3.19 -14.04
N HIS A 243 -1.64 -3.86 -15.11
CA HIS A 243 -2.42 -4.94 -15.71
C HIS A 243 -2.54 -6.13 -14.74
N LEU A 244 -1.45 -6.47 -14.04
CA LEU A 244 -1.43 -7.52 -13.03
C LEU A 244 -2.28 -7.17 -11.80
N MET A 245 -2.25 -5.91 -11.35
CA MET A 245 -3.12 -5.43 -10.27
C MET A 245 -4.59 -5.52 -10.65
N ARG A 246 -4.94 -5.12 -11.88
CA ARG A 246 -6.31 -5.21 -12.41
C ARG A 246 -6.76 -6.66 -12.55
N ALA A 247 -5.90 -7.53 -13.07
CA ALA A 247 -6.20 -8.95 -13.18
C ALA A 247 -6.45 -9.57 -11.79
N ALA A 248 -5.62 -9.24 -10.81
CA ALA A 248 -5.79 -9.69 -9.42
C ALA A 248 -7.11 -9.19 -8.81
N ALA A 249 -7.42 -7.90 -8.94
CA ALA A 249 -8.65 -7.32 -8.41
C ALA A 249 -9.90 -7.84 -9.14
N GLY A 250 -9.82 -7.97 -10.46
CA GLY A 250 -10.94 -8.43 -11.30
C GLY A 250 -11.42 -9.85 -10.98
N MET A 251 -10.56 -10.71 -10.40
CA MET A 251 -10.98 -12.06 -9.97
C MET A 251 -12.03 -12.04 -8.84
N PHE A 252 -12.16 -10.92 -8.12
CA PHE A 252 -13.10 -10.75 -6.99
C PHE A 252 -14.40 -10.05 -7.40
N GLU A 253 -14.49 -9.59 -8.66
CA GLU A 253 -15.76 -9.11 -9.20
C GLU A 253 -16.79 -10.25 -9.18
N PRO A 254 -18.05 -9.99 -8.77
CA PRO A 254 -19.02 -11.05 -8.49
C PRO A 254 -19.22 -12.07 -9.62
N ALA A 255 -19.21 -11.63 -10.88
CA ALA A 255 -19.40 -12.49 -12.03
C ALA A 255 -18.16 -13.38 -12.28
N GLU A 256 -16.97 -12.80 -12.17
CA GLU A 256 -15.71 -13.52 -12.37
C GLU A 256 -15.42 -14.47 -11.20
N LEU A 257 -15.71 -14.03 -9.98
CA LEU A 257 -15.61 -14.87 -8.79
C LEU A 257 -16.52 -16.10 -8.87
N ASP A 258 -17.78 -15.95 -9.28
CA ASP A 258 -18.69 -17.06 -9.49
C ASP A 258 -18.23 -18.01 -10.61
N ARG A 259 -17.51 -17.49 -11.61
CA ARG A 259 -16.93 -18.29 -12.71
C ARG A 259 -15.69 -19.08 -12.25
N LEU A 260 -14.76 -18.43 -11.55
CA LEU A 260 -13.52 -19.05 -11.06
C LEU A 260 -13.77 -20.00 -9.90
N ALA A 261 -14.64 -19.63 -8.99
CA ALA A 261 -15.03 -20.38 -7.81
C ALA A 261 -16.53 -20.73 -7.85
N PRO A 262 -16.95 -21.67 -8.72
CA PRO A 262 -18.37 -21.99 -8.85
C PRO A 262 -18.92 -22.52 -7.52
N ARG A 263 -20.06 -21.96 -7.14
CA ARG A 263 -20.77 -22.32 -5.91
C ARG A 263 -21.15 -23.81 -5.93
N ALA A 264 -21.13 -24.44 -4.77
CA ALA A 264 -21.49 -25.85 -4.66
C ALA A 264 -22.97 -26.09 -4.94
N ARG A 265 -23.81 -25.08 -4.70
CA ARG A 265 -25.25 -25.14 -4.94
C ARG A 265 -25.63 -24.21 -6.09
N ALA A 266 -26.44 -24.73 -7.05
CA ALA A 266 -26.92 -23.93 -8.17
C ALA A 266 -27.68 -22.70 -7.67
N LYS A 267 -27.47 -21.56 -8.34
CA LYS A 267 -28.36 -20.41 -8.17
C LYS A 267 -29.75 -20.89 -8.58
N THR A 268 -30.65 -21.10 -7.64
CA THR A 268 -32.05 -21.03 -8.02
C THR A 268 -32.29 -19.57 -8.30
N ASP A 269 -32.80 -19.27 -9.49
CA ASP A 269 -33.39 -17.98 -9.79
C ASP A 269 -34.36 -17.69 -8.64
N ALA A 270 -33.91 -16.92 -7.66
CA ALA A 270 -34.80 -16.30 -6.71
C ALA A 270 -35.60 -15.34 -7.57
N ALA A 271 -36.75 -15.82 -8.02
CA ALA A 271 -37.71 -15.04 -8.73
C ALA A 271 -37.82 -13.70 -8.01
N SER A 272 -37.52 -12.67 -8.75
CA SER A 272 -37.82 -11.29 -8.51
C SER A 272 -38.95 -11.14 -7.47
N THR A 273 -38.58 -10.88 -6.25
CA THR A 273 -39.47 -10.20 -5.31
C THR A 273 -39.01 -8.76 -5.32
N ASN A 274 -39.72 -7.94 -6.07
CA ASN A 274 -39.78 -6.47 -6.04
C ASN A 274 -38.78 -5.81 -5.06
N GLY A 275 -37.53 -5.62 -5.44
CA GLY A 275 -36.63 -4.58 -4.93
C GLY A 275 -36.36 -4.44 -3.43
N GLN A 276 -36.95 -5.27 -2.57
CA GLN A 276 -36.66 -5.28 -1.15
C GLN A 276 -35.74 -6.47 -0.82
N PRO A 277 -34.62 -6.25 -0.08
CA PRO A 277 -33.83 -7.36 0.43
C PRO A 277 -34.74 -8.19 1.32
N SER A 278 -34.98 -9.46 0.96
CA SER A 278 -35.74 -10.36 1.83
C SER A 278 -34.99 -10.48 3.15
N ALA A 279 -35.63 -10.17 4.25
CA ALA A 279 -35.10 -10.31 5.61
C ALA A 279 -34.79 -11.77 5.98
N HIS A 280 -35.04 -12.72 5.08
CA HIS A 280 -34.92 -14.14 5.32
C HIS A 280 -33.81 -14.75 4.47
N ILE A 281 -32.64 -15.02 5.08
CA ILE A 281 -31.59 -15.83 4.47
C ILE A 281 -32.02 -17.29 4.58
N ASP A 282 -31.99 -18.02 3.44
CA ASP A 282 -32.16 -19.48 3.44
C ASP A 282 -31.06 -20.12 4.32
N PRO A 283 -31.38 -20.80 5.42
CA PRO A 283 -30.38 -21.36 6.33
C PRO A 283 -29.40 -22.33 5.66
N VAL A 284 -29.84 -23.03 4.61
CA VAL A 284 -29.01 -24.01 3.90
C VAL A 284 -27.98 -23.33 2.98
N ARG A 285 -28.29 -22.12 2.50
CA ARG A 285 -27.44 -21.34 1.58
C ARG A 285 -26.74 -20.18 2.25
N GLY A 286 -27.14 -19.83 3.46
CA GLY A 286 -26.68 -18.63 4.16
C GLY A 286 -25.17 -18.60 4.34
N THR A 287 -24.55 -19.71 4.73
CA THR A 287 -23.09 -19.80 4.90
C THR A 287 -22.37 -19.47 3.58
N GLU A 288 -22.72 -20.13 2.48
CA GLU A 288 -22.10 -19.87 1.16
C GLU A 288 -22.36 -18.44 0.71
N GLN A 289 -23.57 -17.92 0.88
CA GLN A 289 -23.92 -16.57 0.46
C GLN A 289 -23.13 -15.50 1.22
N ILE A 290 -22.99 -15.63 2.53
CA ILE A 290 -22.24 -14.69 3.38
C ILE A 290 -20.74 -14.79 3.05
N ALA A 291 -20.19 -16.01 2.92
CA ALA A 291 -18.79 -16.24 2.60
C ALA A 291 -18.38 -15.60 1.27
N TYR A 292 -19.17 -15.80 0.21
CA TYR A 292 -18.90 -15.18 -1.09
C TYR A 292 -19.11 -13.67 -1.07
N GLY A 293 -20.10 -13.17 -0.34
CA GLY A 293 -20.31 -11.75 -0.12
C GLY A 293 -19.12 -11.09 0.58
N PHE A 294 -18.51 -11.76 1.56
CA PHE A 294 -17.31 -11.29 2.23
C PHE A 294 -16.07 -11.40 1.34
N LEU A 295 -15.91 -12.51 0.60
CA LEU A 295 -14.79 -12.73 -0.31
C LEU A 295 -14.73 -11.66 -1.42
N ALA A 296 -15.89 -11.25 -1.96
CA ALA A 296 -15.98 -10.21 -3.00
C ALA A 296 -15.72 -8.79 -2.47
N LYS A 297 -15.78 -8.57 -1.14
CA LYS A 297 -15.66 -7.23 -0.57
C LYS A 297 -14.21 -6.82 -0.34
N GLY A 298 -13.84 -5.62 -0.78
CA GLY A 298 -12.66 -4.87 -0.35
C GLY A 298 -11.33 -5.62 -0.41
N GLY A 299 -10.29 -4.97 0.04
CA GLY A 299 -8.93 -5.50 0.05
C GLY A 299 -8.07 -4.94 -1.07
N LYS A 300 -6.74 -4.99 -0.85
CA LYS A 300 -5.74 -4.56 -1.84
C LYS A 300 -5.39 -5.68 -2.83
N HIS A 301 -5.87 -6.90 -2.59
CA HIS A 301 -5.58 -8.12 -3.36
C HIS A 301 -4.08 -8.33 -3.64
N SER A 302 -3.23 -7.97 -2.66
CA SER A 302 -1.78 -7.99 -2.82
C SER A 302 -1.23 -9.40 -3.04
N ARG A 303 -1.78 -10.41 -2.37
CA ARG A 303 -1.31 -11.81 -2.48
C ARG A 303 -1.61 -12.43 -3.83
N PRO A 304 -2.84 -12.33 -4.38
CA PRO A 304 -3.11 -12.73 -5.76
C PRO A 304 -2.24 -11.96 -6.76
N PHE A 305 -2.05 -10.66 -6.56
CA PHE A 305 -1.14 -9.85 -7.39
C PHE A 305 0.28 -10.43 -7.37
N ILE A 306 0.85 -10.70 -6.18
CA ILE A 306 2.21 -11.28 -6.05
C ILE A 306 2.28 -12.62 -6.78
N THR A 307 1.30 -13.50 -6.60
CA THR A 307 1.27 -14.81 -7.26
C THR A 307 1.27 -14.69 -8.78
N LEU A 308 0.39 -13.83 -9.33
CA LEU A 308 0.32 -13.60 -10.78
C LEU A 308 1.58 -12.90 -11.31
N ALA A 309 2.15 -11.96 -10.56
CA ALA A 309 3.34 -11.22 -10.97
C ALA A 309 4.60 -12.09 -10.99
N VAL A 310 4.77 -12.99 -10.02
CA VAL A 310 5.87 -13.97 -10.02
C VAL A 310 5.70 -14.98 -11.16
N TYR A 311 4.47 -15.49 -11.36
CA TYR A 311 4.17 -16.35 -12.49
C TYR A 311 4.52 -15.68 -13.82
N ASP A 312 4.08 -14.44 -14.03
CA ASP A 312 4.34 -13.66 -15.24
C ASP A 312 5.85 -13.39 -15.42
N ALA A 313 6.56 -12.96 -14.37
CA ALA A 313 7.99 -12.68 -14.40
C ALA A 313 8.82 -13.93 -14.82
N LEU A 314 8.39 -15.12 -14.42
CA LEU A 314 9.05 -16.39 -14.75
C LEU A 314 8.55 -16.99 -16.06
N SER A 315 7.45 -16.46 -16.64
CA SER A 315 6.84 -16.93 -17.88
C SER A 315 7.03 -15.97 -19.06
N GLY A 316 8.03 -15.07 -18.97
CA GLY A 316 8.39 -14.12 -20.03
C GLY A 316 7.88 -12.69 -19.85
N ALA A 317 7.27 -12.37 -18.70
CA ALA A 317 6.90 -11.03 -18.24
C ALA A 317 6.04 -10.20 -19.24
N GLN A 318 5.15 -10.89 -19.96
CA GLN A 318 4.28 -10.25 -20.95
C GLN A 318 3.17 -9.41 -20.29
N GLY A 319 2.77 -9.75 -19.07
CA GLY A 319 1.75 -9.02 -18.31
C GLY A 319 2.14 -7.58 -17.96
N THR A 320 3.43 -7.25 -17.97
CA THR A 320 3.93 -5.89 -17.73
C THR A 320 4.04 -5.03 -18.99
N LEU A 321 3.84 -5.59 -20.18
CA LEU A 321 3.92 -4.89 -21.47
C LEU A 321 2.58 -4.29 -21.89
N ALA A 322 2.55 -3.57 -23.00
CA ALA A 322 1.34 -2.91 -23.52
C ALA A 322 0.15 -3.85 -23.77
N GLY A 323 0.39 -5.05 -24.27
CA GLY A 323 -0.63 -6.09 -24.45
C GLY A 323 -0.89 -6.94 -23.19
N GLY A 324 -0.44 -6.47 -22.02
CA GLY A 324 -0.50 -7.22 -20.77
C GLY A 324 -1.91 -7.57 -20.33
N ALA A 325 -2.89 -6.71 -20.59
CA ALA A 325 -4.28 -6.97 -20.22
C ALA A 325 -4.84 -8.19 -20.95
N GLU A 326 -4.64 -8.28 -22.27
CA GLU A 326 -5.06 -9.41 -23.11
C GLU A 326 -4.32 -10.70 -22.74
N HIS A 327 -3.00 -10.58 -22.50
CA HIS A 327 -2.20 -11.70 -22.05
C HIS A 327 -2.71 -12.29 -20.73
N LEU A 328 -2.98 -11.43 -19.74
CA LEU A 328 -3.48 -11.84 -18.42
C LEU A 328 -4.92 -12.35 -18.46
N ALA A 329 -5.76 -11.81 -19.36
CA ALA A 329 -7.09 -12.35 -19.59
C ALA A 329 -7.03 -13.78 -20.12
N ALA A 330 -6.05 -14.10 -20.97
CA ALA A 330 -5.83 -15.43 -21.56
C ALA A 330 -5.12 -16.43 -20.62
N LEU A 331 -4.69 -16.03 -19.41
CA LEU A 331 -4.08 -16.96 -18.46
C LEU A 331 -5.00 -18.13 -18.13
N PRO A 332 -4.44 -19.34 -17.95
CA PRO A 332 -5.21 -20.52 -17.54
C PRO A 332 -5.99 -20.26 -16.25
N ASP A 333 -7.24 -20.70 -16.21
CA ASP A 333 -8.08 -20.57 -15.01
C ASP A 333 -7.46 -21.25 -13.79
N ALA A 334 -6.72 -22.32 -13.97
CA ALA A 334 -6.01 -23.00 -12.89
C ALA A 334 -5.00 -22.07 -12.19
N VAL A 335 -4.28 -21.22 -12.94
CA VAL A 335 -3.35 -20.22 -12.39
C VAL A 335 -4.13 -19.16 -11.60
N LYS A 336 -5.22 -18.65 -12.17
CA LYS A 336 -6.10 -17.67 -11.52
C LYS A 336 -6.71 -18.24 -10.23
N ARG A 337 -7.16 -19.50 -10.23
CA ARG A 337 -7.72 -20.17 -9.05
C ARG A 337 -6.68 -20.40 -7.95
N ALA A 338 -5.44 -20.73 -8.30
CA ALA A 338 -4.36 -20.83 -7.33
C ALA A 338 -4.07 -19.46 -6.67
N ALA A 339 -4.05 -18.37 -7.45
CA ALA A 339 -3.91 -17.02 -6.91
C ALA A 339 -5.11 -16.61 -6.04
N LEU A 340 -6.33 -16.94 -6.45
CA LEU A 340 -7.56 -16.69 -5.69
C LEU A 340 -7.57 -17.47 -4.35
N SER A 341 -7.02 -18.69 -4.32
CA SER A 341 -6.93 -19.53 -3.12
C SER A 341 -6.21 -18.82 -1.98
N ILE A 342 -5.07 -18.18 -2.25
CA ILE A 342 -4.26 -17.49 -1.23
C ILE A 342 -5.05 -16.35 -0.57
N GLU A 343 -5.76 -15.56 -1.35
CA GLU A 343 -6.60 -14.48 -0.79
C GLU A 343 -7.82 -15.05 -0.05
N THR A 344 -8.33 -16.20 -0.48
CA THR A 344 -9.44 -16.86 0.21
C THR A 344 -9.02 -17.30 1.62
N PHE A 345 -7.82 -17.85 1.80
CA PHE A 345 -7.25 -18.11 3.12
C PHE A 345 -7.06 -16.84 3.94
N HIS A 346 -6.54 -15.78 3.31
CA HIS A 346 -6.39 -14.50 4.01
C HIS A 346 -7.74 -13.92 4.46
N LYS A 347 -8.76 -13.99 3.62
CA LYS A 347 -10.11 -13.56 4.00
C LYS A 347 -10.69 -14.41 5.14
N ALA A 348 -10.39 -15.71 5.17
CA ALA A 348 -10.75 -16.57 6.29
C ALA A 348 -10.08 -16.12 7.59
N SER A 349 -8.76 -15.86 7.57
CA SER A 349 -8.05 -15.36 8.76
C SER A 349 -8.61 -14.04 9.24
N LEU A 350 -8.95 -13.10 8.34
CA LEU A 350 -9.56 -11.83 8.75
C LEU A 350 -10.91 -11.99 9.45
N VAL A 351 -11.72 -13.00 9.09
CA VAL A 351 -12.98 -13.28 9.81
C VAL A 351 -12.70 -13.76 11.23
N HIS A 352 -11.67 -14.59 11.41
CA HIS A 352 -11.27 -15.08 12.74
C HIS A 352 -10.60 -13.99 13.56
N ASP A 353 -9.67 -13.23 12.97
CA ASP A 353 -9.00 -12.09 13.60
C ASP A 353 -10.02 -11.06 14.11
N ASP A 354 -11.06 -10.74 13.31
CA ASP A 354 -12.12 -9.81 13.73
C ASP A 354 -12.85 -10.27 15.00
N ILE A 355 -12.99 -11.60 15.19
CA ILE A 355 -13.58 -12.17 16.43
C ILE A 355 -12.59 -12.05 17.59
N GLU A 356 -11.32 -12.42 17.36
CA GLU A 356 -10.26 -12.45 18.37
C GLU A 356 -9.92 -11.05 18.90
N ASP A 357 -10.02 -10.03 18.03
CA ASP A 357 -9.75 -8.63 18.34
C ASP A 357 -11.01 -7.83 18.70
N ASP A 358 -12.19 -8.45 18.60
CA ASP A 358 -13.52 -7.83 18.83
C ASP A 358 -13.75 -6.59 17.94
N ASP A 359 -13.22 -6.62 16.69
CA ASP A 359 -13.31 -5.50 15.76
C ASP A 359 -14.76 -5.19 15.34
N GLY A 360 -15.13 -3.91 15.32
CA GLY A 360 -16.49 -3.48 14.97
C GLY A 360 -16.76 -3.41 13.47
N PHE A 361 -15.75 -3.03 12.69
CA PHE A 361 -15.89 -2.72 11.27
C PHE A 361 -14.75 -3.30 10.43
N ARG A 362 -15.09 -3.75 9.21
CA ARG A 362 -14.16 -4.22 8.19
C ARG A 362 -14.63 -3.78 6.79
N TYR A 363 -13.76 -3.13 6.01
CA TYR A 363 -14.09 -2.61 4.67
C TYR A 363 -15.30 -1.66 4.66
N GLY A 364 -15.48 -0.85 5.70
CA GLY A 364 -16.58 0.10 5.84
C GLY A 364 -17.93 -0.50 6.30
N ASP A 365 -17.99 -1.82 6.48
CA ASP A 365 -19.17 -2.53 6.99
C ASP A 365 -18.92 -3.13 8.38
N GLN A 366 -19.98 -3.46 9.12
CA GLN A 366 -19.87 -4.25 10.33
C GLN A 366 -19.17 -5.59 10.04
N THR A 367 -18.30 -6.02 10.96
CA THR A 367 -17.65 -7.33 10.91
C THR A 367 -18.67 -8.47 10.91
N VAL A 368 -18.27 -9.64 10.38
CA VAL A 368 -19.18 -10.79 10.25
C VAL A 368 -19.74 -11.20 11.61
N HIS A 369 -18.92 -11.22 12.69
CA HIS A 369 -19.36 -11.60 14.02
C HIS A 369 -20.29 -10.58 14.67
N ARG A 370 -20.14 -9.28 14.38
CA ARG A 370 -21.06 -8.24 14.85
C ARG A 370 -22.42 -8.32 14.17
N ARG A 371 -22.42 -8.66 12.88
CA ARG A 371 -23.65 -8.73 12.08
C ARG A 371 -24.41 -10.04 12.25
N TRP A 372 -23.71 -11.18 12.36
CA TRP A 372 -24.31 -12.52 12.32
C TRP A 372 -24.05 -13.35 13.56
N GLY A 373 -23.29 -12.84 14.52
CA GLY A 373 -22.88 -13.54 15.74
C GLY A 373 -21.60 -14.38 15.55
N VAL A 374 -20.90 -14.60 16.67
CA VAL A 374 -19.61 -15.33 16.71
C VAL A 374 -19.70 -16.74 16.12
N PRO A 375 -20.72 -17.59 16.45
CA PRO A 375 -20.78 -18.94 15.87
C PRO A 375 -20.89 -18.96 14.35
N THR A 376 -21.66 -18.03 13.79
CA THR A 376 -21.79 -17.88 12.32
C THR A 376 -20.48 -17.43 11.71
N ALA A 377 -19.80 -16.47 12.33
CA ALA A 377 -18.52 -15.97 11.81
C ALA A 377 -17.44 -17.06 11.79
N ILE A 378 -17.30 -17.87 12.85
CA ILE A 378 -16.41 -19.04 12.86
C ILE A 378 -16.72 -19.96 11.67
N ASN A 379 -18.01 -20.31 11.49
CA ASN A 379 -18.42 -21.18 10.39
C ASN A 379 -18.13 -20.58 9.00
N ILE A 380 -18.22 -19.25 8.84
CA ILE A 380 -17.84 -18.56 7.59
C ILE A 380 -16.33 -18.65 7.34
N GLY A 381 -15.50 -18.44 8.36
CA GLY A 381 -14.05 -18.61 8.27
C GLY A 381 -13.67 -20.03 7.84
N ASP A 382 -14.25 -21.04 8.50
CA ASP A 382 -14.03 -22.47 8.16
C ASP A 382 -14.48 -22.81 6.73
N TYR A 383 -15.60 -22.24 6.27
CA TYR A 383 -16.06 -22.41 4.90
C TYR A 383 -15.04 -21.84 3.90
N LEU A 384 -14.49 -20.65 4.16
CA LEU A 384 -13.48 -20.02 3.31
C LEU A 384 -12.18 -20.83 3.29
N ILE A 385 -11.75 -21.41 4.42
CA ILE A 385 -10.60 -22.33 4.47
C ILE A 385 -10.84 -23.53 3.54
N GLY A 386 -12.00 -24.19 3.65
CA GLY A 386 -12.38 -25.29 2.78
C GLY A 386 -12.43 -24.91 1.30
N LEU A 387 -12.93 -23.70 0.99
CA LEU A 387 -12.94 -23.17 -0.38
C LEU A 387 -11.52 -22.94 -0.90
N GLY A 388 -10.63 -22.38 -0.08
CA GLY A 388 -9.24 -22.14 -0.44
C GLY A 388 -8.53 -23.43 -0.88
N TYR A 389 -8.62 -24.50 -0.10
CA TYR A 389 -8.06 -25.80 -0.50
C TYR A 389 -8.69 -26.35 -1.79
N ARG A 390 -10.01 -26.22 -1.92
CA ARG A 390 -10.75 -26.72 -3.07
C ARG A 390 -10.35 -26.05 -4.39
N LEU A 391 -10.03 -24.74 -4.37
CA LEU A 391 -9.61 -23.98 -5.55
C LEU A 391 -8.34 -24.53 -6.19
N VAL A 392 -7.41 -25.08 -5.41
CA VAL A 392 -6.19 -25.71 -5.93
C VAL A 392 -6.39 -27.19 -6.21
N SER A 393 -6.98 -27.95 -5.27
CA SER A 393 -7.08 -29.41 -5.38
C SER A 393 -7.86 -29.87 -6.62
N ARG A 394 -8.86 -29.09 -7.06
CA ARG A 394 -9.64 -29.41 -8.27
C ARG A 394 -8.88 -29.20 -9.57
N GLU A 395 -7.82 -28.44 -9.53
CA GLU A 395 -7.00 -28.10 -10.69
C GLU A 395 -5.84 -29.08 -10.89
N ALA A 396 -5.75 -30.15 -10.11
CA ALA A 396 -4.65 -31.14 -10.20
C ALA A 396 -4.48 -31.76 -11.61
N ALA A 397 -5.55 -31.87 -12.38
CA ALA A 397 -5.47 -32.36 -13.76
C ALA A 397 -4.81 -31.35 -14.72
N GLN A 398 -5.01 -30.03 -14.49
CA GLN A 398 -4.47 -28.96 -15.34
C GLN A 398 -3.08 -28.50 -14.87
N LEU A 399 -2.88 -28.38 -13.56
CA LEU A 399 -1.60 -27.98 -12.96
C LEU A 399 -0.57 -29.12 -12.94
N GLY A 400 -1.02 -30.38 -13.04
CA GLY A 400 -0.27 -31.56 -12.69
C GLY A 400 -0.37 -31.90 -11.19
N PRO A 401 -0.46 -33.20 -10.84
CA PRO A 401 -0.66 -33.61 -9.43
C PRO A 401 0.44 -33.13 -8.48
N SER A 402 1.71 -33.17 -8.92
CA SER A 402 2.85 -32.67 -8.11
C SER A 402 2.74 -31.19 -7.84
N THR A 403 2.48 -30.36 -8.85
CA THR A 403 2.33 -28.91 -8.67
C THR A 403 1.19 -28.57 -7.72
N ALA A 404 0.04 -29.24 -7.88
CA ALA A 404 -1.10 -29.02 -6.99
C ALA A 404 -0.79 -29.45 -5.54
N ALA A 405 -0.09 -30.56 -5.35
CA ALA A 405 0.33 -31.04 -4.03
C ALA A 405 1.31 -30.07 -3.37
N ASP A 406 2.34 -29.62 -4.09
CA ASP A 406 3.35 -28.70 -3.58
C ASP A 406 2.74 -27.34 -3.18
N VAL A 407 1.80 -26.82 -3.99
CA VAL A 407 1.08 -25.58 -3.68
C VAL A 407 0.21 -25.75 -2.44
N LEU A 408 -0.52 -26.88 -2.33
CA LEU A 408 -1.37 -27.15 -1.16
C LEU A 408 -0.56 -27.32 0.12
N ASP A 409 0.58 -28.02 0.05
CA ASP A 409 1.49 -28.20 1.17
C ASP A 409 2.03 -26.84 1.66
N ARG A 410 2.48 -25.98 0.75
CA ARG A 410 2.96 -24.65 1.09
C ARG A 410 1.87 -23.76 1.69
N LEU A 411 0.64 -23.83 1.18
CA LEU A 411 -0.50 -23.10 1.73
C LEU A 411 -0.86 -23.58 3.13
N ALA A 412 -0.83 -24.91 3.36
CA ALA A 412 -1.09 -25.50 4.66
C ALA A 412 -0.02 -25.11 5.69
N GLU A 413 1.27 -25.21 5.32
CA GLU A 413 2.39 -24.77 6.15
C GLU A 413 2.26 -23.28 6.51
N ALA A 414 1.96 -22.43 5.53
CA ALA A 414 1.76 -20.99 5.78
C ALA A 414 0.61 -20.75 6.76
N HIS A 415 -0.52 -21.46 6.62
CA HIS A 415 -1.66 -21.35 7.52
C HIS A 415 -1.28 -21.75 8.96
N MET A 416 -0.56 -22.87 9.13
CA MET A 416 -0.08 -23.29 10.46
C MET A 416 0.82 -22.24 11.09
N ARG A 417 1.82 -21.72 10.37
CA ARG A 417 2.76 -20.71 10.88
C ARG A 417 2.07 -19.37 11.20
N LEU A 418 1.09 -18.94 10.39
CA LEU A 418 0.28 -17.76 10.67
C LEU A 418 -0.54 -17.94 11.96
N SER A 419 -1.14 -19.13 12.16
CA SER A 419 -1.87 -19.45 13.39
C SER A 419 -0.96 -19.51 14.62
N GLU A 420 0.29 -20.01 14.49
CA GLU A 420 1.29 -19.95 15.56
C GLU A 420 1.63 -18.50 15.93
N GLY A 421 1.77 -17.61 14.93
CA GLY A 421 2.05 -16.18 15.14
C GLY A 421 0.90 -15.47 15.85
N GLN A 422 -0.33 -15.68 15.40
CA GLN A 422 -1.53 -15.13 16.03
C GLN A 422 -1.73 -15.71 17.45
N GLY A 423 -1.57 -17.01 17.62
CA GLY A 423 -1.65 -17.66 18.93
C GLY A 423 -0.60 -17.15 19.92
N ALA A 424 0.62 -16.86 19.46
CA ALA A 424 1.64 -16.28 20.32
C ALA A 424 1.25 -14.87 20.82
N GLU A 425 0.64 -14.05 19.96
CA GLU A 425 0.11 -12.74 20.35
C GLU A 425 -1.04 -12.87 21.36
N LEU A 426 -2.01 -13.73 21.11
CA LEU A 426 -3.15 -13.96 22.01
C LEU A 426 -2.69 -14.45 23.39
N LEU A 427 -1.80 -15.44 23.44
CA LEU A 427 -1.25 -15.98 24.69
C LEU A 427 -0.45 -14.92 25.47
N TRP A 428 0.29 -14.06 24.79
CA TRP A 428 0.97 -12.95 25.45
C TRP A 428 0.00 -11.90 25.95
N ARG A 429 -1.03 -11.55 25.15
CA ARG A 429 -2.07 -10.59 25.50
C ARG A 429 -2.82 -11.01 26.78
N ASP A 430 -3.14 -12.29 26.91
CA ASP A 430 -3.88 -12.82 28.04
C ASP A 430 -2.98 -13.21 29.22
N GLY A 431 -1.67 -13.26 29.00
CA GLY A 431 -0.67 -13.61 30.01
C GLY A 431 -0.46 -12.51 31.06
N THR A 432 -0.06 -12.90 32.26
CA THR A 432 0.27 -11.98 33.37
C THR A 432 1.65 -11.32 33.23
N ASN A 433 2.57 -12.00 32.56
CA ASN A 433 3.91 -11.47 32.31
C ASN A 433 3.94 -10.69 31.01
N LYS A 434 4.04 -9.37 31.08
CA LYS A 434 4.11 -8.45 29.94
C LYS A 434 5.55 -8.12 29.48
N ARG A 435 6.53 -8.82 30.02
CA ARG A 435 7.92 -8.65 29.57
C ARG A 435 8.12 -9.39 28.24
N LEU A 436 8.60 -8.67 27.25
CA LEU A 436 8.86 -9.15 25.90
C LEU A 436 10.22 -8.61 25.46
N ALA A 437 11.10 -9.48 25.00
CA ALA A 437 12.33 -9.04 24.34
C ALA A 437 12.02 -8.60 22.89
N ALA A 438 12.76 -7.62 22.39
CA ALA A 438 12.55 -7.13 21.02
C ALA A 438 12.69 -8.26 19.99
N ILE A 439 13.62 -9.20 20.21
CA ILE A 439 13.79 -10.37 19.31
C ILE A 439 12.55 -11.28 19.29
N ASP A 440 11.82 -11.42 20.40
CA ASP A 440 10.63 -12.26 20.45
C ASP A 440 9.43 -11.56 19.76
N ALA A 441 9.29 -10.23 19.90
CA ALA A 441 8.34 -9.46 19.09
C ALA A 441 8.61 -9.63 17.58
N LEU A 442 9.87 -9.55 17.16
CA LEU A 442 10.26 -9.75 15.76
C LEU A 442 9.99 -11.17 15.26
N LYS A 443 10.10 -12.21 16.11
CA LYS A 443 9.71 -13.59 15.76
C LYS A 443 8.20 -13.71 15.56
N ILE A 444 7.39 -13.09 16.44
CA ILE A 444 5.92 -13.04 16.28
C ILE A 444 5.56 -12.37 14.94
N TYR A 445 6.19 -11.24 14.61
CA TYR A 445 5.96 -10.55 13.33
C TYR A 445 6.31 -11.41 12.13
N ALA A 446 7.45 -12.12 12.19
CA ALA A 446 7.84 -13.05 11.14
C ALA A 446 6.79 -14.15 10.93
N LEU A 447 6.19 -14.68 11.99
CA LEU A 447 5.14 -15.69 11.90
C LEU A 447 3.79 -15.12 11.45
N LYS A 448 3.42 -13.91 11.89
CA LYS A 448 2.11 -13.31 11.53
C LYS A 448 2.02 -12.84 10.06
N THR A 449 3.14 -12.56 9.41
CA THR A 449 3.10 -11.87 8.11
C THR A 449 3.87 -12.59 7.01
N ALA A 450 5.09 -13.03 7.28
CA ALA A 450 5.95 -13.57 6.24
C ALA A 450 5.38 -14.81 5.55
N PRO A 451 4.72 -15.80 6.23
CA PRO A 451 4.27 -17.02 5.57
C PRO A 451 3.27 -16.78 4.41
N ALA A 452 2.42 -15.75 4.52
CA ALA A 452 1.48 -15.42 3.46
C ALA A 452 2.18 -14.83 2.22
N PHE A 453 3.22 -13.99 2.40
CA PHE A 453 4.04 -13.49 1.31
C PHE A 453 4.87 -14.60 0.67
N GLU A 454 5.49 -15.45 1.49
CA GLU A 454 6.27 -16.60 1.05
C GLU A 454 5.42 -17.56 0.21
N ALA A 455 4.21 -17.91 0.68
CA ALA A 455 3.28 -18.77 -0.03
C ALA A 455 2.85 -18.16 -1.38
N ALA A 456 2.63 -16.84 -1.45
CA ALA A 456 2.27 -16.17 -2.69
C ALA A 456 3.43 -16.19 -3.71
N LEU A 457 4.65 -15.88 -3.27
CA LEU A 457 5.85 -15.92 -4.10
C LEU A 457 6.12 -17.34 -4.61
N TYR A 458 6.12 -18.32 -3.70
CA TYR A 458 6.36 -19.73 -4.05
C TYR A 458 5.31 -20.27 -5.01
N THR A 459 4.03 -20.00 -4.76
CA THR A 459 2.94 -20.47 -5.62
C THR A 459 3.12 -19.93 -7.04
N GLY A 460 3.42 -18.65 -7.21
CA GLY A 460 3.69 -18.06 -8.52
C GLY A 460 4.85 -18.76 -9.25
N ALA A 461 5.95 -19.02 -8.55
CA ALA A 461 7.10 -19.71 -9.13
C ALA A 461 6.79 -21.16 -9.46
N ARG A 462 6.09 -21.88 -8.58
CA ARG A 462 5.75 -23.31 -8.79
C ARG A 462 4.77 -23.51 -9.95
N LEU A 463 3.87 -22.58 -10.15
CA LEU A 463 2.98 -22.56 -11.32
C LEU A 463 3.73 -22.32 -12.64
N ALA A 464 4.82 -21.53 -12.60
CA ALA A 464 5.67 -21.27 -13.76
C ALA A 464 6.65 -22.41 -14.07
N GLY A 465 6.90 -23.34 -13.12
CA GLY A 465 7.81 -24.47 -13.30
C GLY A 465 8.48 -24.95 -12.02
N ALA A 466 9.76 -25.30 -12.12
CA ALA A 466 10.56 -25.72 -10.97
C ALA A 466 10.88 -24.53 -10.06
N ALA A 467 10.51 -24.65 -8.78
CA ALA A 467 10.60 -23.57 -7.79
C ALA A 467 11.65 -23.81 -6.70
N GLU A 468 12.37 -24.92 -6.72
CA GLU A 468 13.28 -25.36 -5.65
C GLU A 468 14.35 -24.31 -5.34
N LYS A 469 14.92 -23.69 -6.37
CA LYS A 469 15.95 -22.65 -6.23
C LYS A 469 15.44 -21.35 -5.57
N TYR A 470 14.13 -21.13 -5.52
CA TYR A 470 13.51 -19.95 -4.96
C TYR A 470 13.03 -20.14 -3.51
N VAL A 471 12.99 -21.36 -2.99
CA VAL A 471 12.47 -21.66 -1.65
C VAL A 471 13.20 -20.82 -0.58
N GLU A 472 14.53 -20.92 -0.56
CA GLU A 472 15.35 -20.20 0.43
C GLU A 472 15.31 -18.68 0.21
N PRO A 473 15.56 -18.13 -1.00
CA PRO A 473 15.47 -16.69 -1.24
C PRO A 473 14.09 -16.09 -0.90
N PHE A 474 13.01 -16.76 -1.30
CA PHE A 474 11.66 -16.27 -1.00
C PHE A 474 11.32 -16.31 0.49
N GLY A 475 11.78 -17.34 1.21
CA GLY A 475 11.62 -17.42 2.66
C GLY A 475 12.35 -16.30 3.38
N GLN A 476 13.59 -15.99 2.99
CA GLN A 476 14.37 -14.88 3.54
C GLN A 476 13.75 -13.53 3.18
N PHE A 477 13.43 -13.32 1.90
CA PHE A 477 12.79 -12.09 1.42
C PHE A 477 11.47 -11.80 2.14
N ALA A 478 10.57 -12.78 2.18
CA ALA A 478 9.27 -12.64 2.83
C ALA A 478 9.39 -12.33 4.33
N ARG A 479 10.38 -12.96 5.01
CA ARG A 479 10.65 -12.70 6.42
C ARG A 479 11.09 -11.26 6.62
N HIS A 480 12.06 -10.76 5.84
CA HIS A 480 12.57 -9.40 5.98
C HIS A 480 11.49 -8.37 5.64
N LEU A 481 10.77 -8.56 4.55
CA LEU A 481 9.68 -7.69 4.13
C LEU A 481 8.54 -7.67 5.16
N GLY A 482 8.12 -8.85 5.64
CA GLY A 482 7.01 -8.99 6.59
C GLY A 482 7.30 -8.37 7.95
N VAL A 483 8.52 -8.56 8.47
CA VAL A 483 8.95 -7.94 9.73
C VAL A 483 9.00 -6.42 9.60
N ALA A 484 9.62 -5.88 8.54
CA ALA A 484 9.66 -4.44 8.31
C ALA A 484 8.25 -3.84 8.19
N PHE A 485 7.35 -4.52 7.48
CA PHE A 485 5.96 -4.11 7.32
C PHE A 485 5.21 -4.02 8.66
N GLN A 486 5.38 -5.00 9.56
CA GLN A 486 4.74 -4.95 10.87
C GLN A 486 5.30 -3.83 11.75
N ILE A 487 6.61 -3.58 11.73
CA ILE A 487 7.19 -2.45 12.45
C ILE A 487 6.62 -1.12 11.92
N LEU A 488 6.42 -0.99 10.61
CA LEU A 488 5.79 0.19 10.00
C LEU A 488 4.33 0.36 10.43
N ASN A 489 3.57 -0.74 10.55
CA ASN A 489 2.21 -0.69 11.07
C ASN A 489 2.16 -0.20 12.52
N ASP A 490 3.08 -0.69 13.38
CA ASP A 490 3.21 -0.21 14.76
C ASP A 490 3.54 1.29 14.82
N LEU A 491 4.45 1.76 13.95
CA LEU A 491 4.79 3.19 13.87
C LEU A 491 3.60 4.03 13.40
N ALA A 492 2.87 3.55 12.38
CA ALA A 492 1.68 4.20 11.85
C ALA A 492 0.53 4.28 12.86
N ASP A 493 0.43 3.33 13.80
CA ASP A 493 -0.54 3.39 14.89
C ASP A 493 -0.36 4.61 15.79
N TRP A 494 0.87 5.16 15.87
CA TRP A 494 1.20 6.37 16.63
C TRP A 494 1.14 7.66 15.80
N GLU A 495 1.02 7.56 14.49
CA GLU A 495 0.81 8.71 13.62
C GLU A 495 -0.69 8.97 13.53
N ALA A 496 -1.13 10.21 13.85
CA ALA A 496 -2.53 10.58 13.75
C ALA A 496 -2.95 10.59 12.27
N ASP A 497 -3.56 9.51 11.82
CA ASP A 497 -4.18 9.44 10.50
C ASP A 497 -5.70 9.35 10.67
N GLY A 498 -6.40 10.42 10.25
CA GLY A 498 -7.84 10.61 10.47
C GLY A 498 -8.75 9.68 9.66
N GLU A 499 -8.22 8.74 8.87
CA GLU A 499 -9.06 7.98 7.93
C GLU A 499 -9.55 6.61 8.45
N ASN A 500 -8.90 5.96 9.42
CA ASN A 500 -9.28 4.59 9.80
C ASN A 500 -9.14 4.20 11.29
N LYS A 501 -8.59 5.03 12.17
CA LYS A 501 -8.43 4.69 13.59
C LYS A 501 -8.99 5.80 14.48
N ILE A 502 -9.96 5.42 15.29
CA ILE A 502 -10.63 6.32 16.25
C ILE A 502 -9.68 6.78 17.36
N THR A 503 -8.55 6.08 17.60
CA THR A 503 -7.58 6.40 18.64
C THR A 503 -6.16 6.06 18.20
N SER A 504 -5.23 7.02 18.21
CA SER A 504 -3.79 6.80 17.99
C SER A 504 -3.20 6.01 19.16
N GLY A 505 -2.31 5.03 18.90
CA GLY A 505 -1.68 4.20 19.95
C GLY A 505 -2.56 3.09 20.51
N GLY A 506 -3.58 2.67 19.77
CA GLY A 506 -4.53 1.64 20.19
C GLY A 506 -3.89 0.29 20.48
N ASP A 507 -2.88 -0.12 19.73
CA ASP A 507 -2.23 -1.42 19.87
C ASP A 507 -1.62 -1.64 21.27
N VAL A 508 -0.97 -0.63 21.83
CA VAL A 508 -0.40 -0.72 23.18
C VAL A 508 -1.49 -0.81 24.25
N LEU A 509 -2.56 -0.05 24.10
CA LEU A 509 -3.66 -0.04 25.07
C LEU A 509 -4.53 -1.30 25.01
N HIS A 510 -4.57 -1.98 23.86
CA HIS A 510 -5.19 -3.30 23.73
C HIS A 510 -4.24 -4.43 24.14
N GLY A 511 -3.04 -4.09 24.65
CA GLY A 511 -2.07 -5.05 25.16
C GLY A 511 -1.46 -5.93 24.09
N ARG A 512 -1.22 -5.42 22.88
CA ARG A 512 -0.54 -6.15 21.80
C ARG A 512 0.98 -6.18 22.01
N PRO A 513 1.67 -7.29 21.71
CA PRO A 513 3.13 -7.44 21.88
C PRO A 513 3.91 -6.73 20.77
N THR A 514 3.83 -5.39 20.73
CA THR A 514 4.50 -4.59 19.69
C THR A 514 6.01 -4.53 19.91
N VAL A 515 6.79 -4.37 18.83
CA VAL A 515 8.22 -4.12 18.95
C VAL A 515 8.50 -2.82 19.67
N LEU A 516 7.61 -1.83 19.57
CA LEU A 516 7.73 -0.54 20.28
C LEU A 516 7.69 -0.75 21.80
N TRP A 517 6.74 -1.58 22.28
CA TRP A 517 6.67 -2.00 23.68
C TRP A 517 7.97 -2.68 24.12
N ALA A 518 8.42 -3.66 23.36
CA ALA A 518 9.62 -4.42 23.69
C ALA A 518 10.88 -3.52 23.76
N LEU A 519 11.06 -2.62 22.80
CA LEU A 519 12.14 -1.64 22.78
C LEU A 519 12.08 -0.67 23.99
N ALA A 520 10.88 -0.28 24.41
CA ALA A 520 10.69 0.53 25.61
C ALA A 520 11.10 -0.24 26.86
N MET A 521 10.62 -1.49 26.99
CA MET A 521 10.95 -2.35 28.13
C MET A 521 12.45 -2.66 28.25
N GLU A 522 13.18 -2.76 27.13
CA GLU A 522 14.63 -2.93 27.13
C GLU A 522 15.40 -1.65 27.46
N SER A 523 14.86 -0.49 27.10
CA SER A 523 15.59 0.78 27.14
C SER A 523 15.31 1.63 28.38
N LEU A 524 14.13 1.49 28.99
CA LEU A 524 13.74 2.27 30.16
C LEU A 524 14.37 1.72 31.45
N PRO A 525 14.73 2.57 32.40
CA PRO A 525 15.07 2.16 33.78
C PRO A 525 13.86 1.51 34.48
N GLU A 526 14.11 0.72 35.51
CA GLU A 526 13.07 -0.07 36.20
C GLU A 526 11.87 0.78 36.71
N PRO A 527 12.04 1.99 37.28
CA PRO A 527 10.90 2.81 37.69
C PRO A 527 9.99 3.20 36.56
N GLU A 528 10.56 3.58 35.41
CA GLU A 528 9.81 3.97 34.20
C GLU A 528 9.13 2.77 33.52
N ARG A 529 9.75 1.57 33.59
CA ARG A 529 9.11 0.33 33.12
C ARG A 529 7.83 0.04 33.89
N ARG A 530 7.89 0.09 35.23
CA ARG A 530 6.71 -0.10 36.09
C ARG A 530 5.64 0.93 35.80
N LYS A 531 6.04 2.19 35.63
CA LYS A 531 5.10 3.24 35.26
C LYS A 531 4.43 2.95 33.91
N LEU A 532 5.17 2.44 32.93
CA LEU A 532 4.62 2.05 31.64
C LEU A 532 3.62 0.88 31.76
N GLU A 533 3.96 -0.16 32.54
CA GLU A 533 3.08 -1.28 32.84
C GLU A 533 1.79 -0.81 33.55
N GLU A 534 1.90 0.07 34.54
CA GLU A 534 0.76 0.66 35.26
C GLU A 534 -0.16 1.50 34.34
N LEU A 535 0.42 2.28 33.44
CA LEU A 535 -0.34 3.10 32.48
C LEU A 535 -1.16 2.21 31.55
N VAL A 536 -0.59 1.15 31.00
CA VAL A 536 -1.29 0.23 30.12
C VAL A 536 -2.38 -0.54 30.87
N ALA A 537 -2.14 -0.91 32.13
CA ALA A 537 -3.14 -1.57 32.98
C ALA A 537 -4.34 -0.68 33.33
N GLN A 538 -4.20 0.66 33.28
CA GLN A 538 -5.30 1.62 33.49
C GLN A 538 -6.31 1.66 32.32
N GLY A 539 -5.93 1.12 31.16
CA GLY A 539 -6.73 1.12 29.95
C GLY A 539 -6.68 2.41 29.13
N PRO A 540 -7.44 2.48 28.04
CA PRO A 540 -7.35 3.55 27.05
C PRO A 540 -7.92 4.88 27.55
N SER A 541 -7.07 5.92 27.51
CA SER A 541 -7.45 7.33 27.63
C SER A 541 -6.43 8.22 26.93
N ASP A 542 -6.83 9.41 26.49
CA ASP A 542 -5.92 10.38 25.86
C ASP A 542 -4.75 10.76 26.78
N ALA A 543 -5.02 10.84 28.09
CA ALA A 543 -3.99 11.14 29.09
C ALA A 543 -3.00 9.98 29.24
N THR A 544 -3.47 8.75 29.21
CA THR A 544 -2.62 7.53 29.26
C THR A 544 -1.73 7.47 28.00
N LEU A 545 -2.31 7.68 26.82
CA LEU A 545 -1.58 7.70 25.55
C LEU A 545 -0.49 8.75 25.51
N ALA A 546 -0.77 9.97 25.96
CA ALA A 546 0.22 11.04 26.00
C ALA A 546 1.41 10.68 26.90
N GLN A 547 1.16 10.03 28.05
CA GLN A 547 2.22 9.61 28.96
C GLN A 547 3.04 8.42 28.39
N VAL A 548 2.38 7.44 27.75
CA VAL A 548 3.08 6.33 27.07
C VAL A 548 3.95 6.87 25.93
N ARG A 549 3.43 7.79 25.12
CA ARG A 549 4.20 8.45 24.05
C ARG A 549 5.44 9.18 24.59
N ALA A 550 5.30 9.88 25.71
CA ALA A 550 6.43 10.56 26.34
C ALA A 550 7.51 9.59 26.81
N LEU A 551 7.14 8.44 27.39
CA LEU A 551 8.08 7.38 27.77
C LEU A 551 8.77 6.77 26.54
N TYR A 552 8.05 6.51 25.46
CA TYR A 552 8.61 6.00 24.20
C TYR A 552 9.59 6.99 23.57
N GLN A 553 9.27 8.28 23.59
CA GLN A 553 10.18 9.33 23.12
C GLN A 553 11.44 9.41 23.96
N ALA A 554 11.31 9.37 25.30
CA ALA A 554 12.45 9.38 26.22
C ALA A 554 13.37 8.18 26.04
N ALA A 555 12.83 7.02 25.71
CA ALA A 555 13.57 5.79 25.43
C ALA A 555 14.14 5.71 24.00
N GLY A 556 13.84 6.67 23.11
CA GLY A 556 14.24 6.67 21.71
C GLY A 556 13.65 5.51 20.91
N VAL A 557 12.43 5.06 21.27
CA VAL A 557 11.80 3.86 20.68
C VAL A 557 11.51 4.05 19.20
N PHE A 558 10.98 5.19 18.82
CA PHE A 558 10.61 5.47 17.42
C PHE A 558 11.82 5.50 16.49
N GLU A 559 12.93 6.10 16.93
CA GLU A 559 14.19 6.12 16.18
C GLU A 559 14.77 4.70 16.04
N LYS A 560 14.73 3.89 17.09
CA LYS A 560 15.20 2.50 17.06
C LYS A 560 14.34 1.64 16.14
N ALA A 561 13.02 1.82 16.16
CA ALA A 561 12.12 1.12 15.27
C ALA A 561 12.36 1.47 13.78
N ASN A 562 12.56 2.76 13.47
CA ASN A 562 12.92 3.19 12.12
C ASN A 562 14.25 2.57 11.64
N LEU A 563 15.27 2.52 12.51
CA LEU A 563 16.54 1.85 12.19
C LEU A 563 16.37 0.35 11.92
N LEU A 564 15.44 -0.31 12.62
CA LEU A 564 15.10 -1.71 12.33
C LEU A 564 14.42 -1.84 10.95
N VAL A 565 13.49 -0.97 10.61
CA VAL A 565 12.86 -0.96 9.27
C VAL A 565 13.93 -0.84 8.18
N ASP A 566 14.84 0.14 8.29
CA ASP A 566 15.92 0.34 7.33
C ASP A 566 16.82 -0.91 7.22
N LYS A 567 17.16 -1.53 8.34
CA LYS A 567 17.97 -2.75 8.38
C LYS A 567 17.27 -3.91 7.67
N TYR A 568 15.98 -4.12 7.91
CA TYR A 568 15.22 -5.20 7.27
C TYR A 568 14.97 -4.91 5.79
N ARG A 569 14.76 -3.65 5.41
CA ARG A 569 14.71 -3.22 4.00
C ARG A 569 16.00 -3.58 3.27
N GLN A 570 17.16 -3.17 3.79
CA GLN A 570 18.47 -3.49 3.19
C GLN A 570 18.71 -5.01 3.06
N ARG A 571 18.24 -5.80 4.03
CA ARG A 571 18.32 -7.26 3.93
C ARG A 571 17.41 -7.84 2.85
N ALA A 572 16.22 -7.30 2.68
CA ALA A 572 15.31 -7.71 1.60
C ALA A 572 15.88 -7.34 0.23
N GLU A 573 16.49 -6.15 0.10
CA GLU A 573 17.19 -5.69 -1.11
C GLU A 573 18.38 -6.61 -1.45
N ALA A 574 19.20 -6.96 -0.46
CA ALA A 574 20.32 -7.88 -0.66
C ALA A 574 19.89 -9.27 -1.15
N VAL A 575 18.74 -9.78 -0.68
CA VAL A 575 18.18 -11.02 -1.24
C VAL A 575 17.71 -10.82 -2.67
N ALA A 576 17.06 -9.69 -2.96
CA ALA A 576 16.58 -9.40 -4.31
C ALA A 576 17.70 -9.28 -5.34
N ASP A 577 18.87 -8.75 -4.94
CA ASP A 577 20.05 -8.60 -5.81
C ASP A 577 20.53 -9.92 -6.42
N ASP A 578 20.43 -11.00 -5.67
CA ASP A 578 20.89 -12.34 -6.07
C ASP A 578 19.84 -13.14 -6.85
N VAL A 579 18.61 -12.61 -7.00
CA VAL A 579 17.51 -13.36 -7.65
C VAL A 579 17.51 -13.13 -9.16
N GLU A 580 17.37 -14.23 -9.91
CA GLU A 580 17.19 -14.26 -11.37
C GLU A 580 15.82 -14.88 -11.73
N PRO A 581 15.21 -14.47 -12.85
CA PRO A 581 15.66 -13.51 -13.86
C PRO A 581 15.48 -12.04 -13.40
N ASP A 582 15.98 -11.10 -14.20
CA ASP A 582 15.91 -9.67 -13.93
C ASP A 582 14.47 -9.15 -13.71
N GLU A 583 13.49 -9.71 -14.44
CA GLU A 583 12.08 -9.39 -14.26
C GLU A 583 11.57 -9.74 -12.86
N LEU A 584 12.02 -10.87 -12.31
CA LEU A 584 11.67 -11.27 -10.94
C LEU A 584 12.39 -10.40 -9.91
N ARG A 585 13.65 -10.06 -10.13
CA ARG A 585 14.40 -9.11 -9.29
C ARG A 585 13.69 -7.77 -9.21
N ARG A 586 13.28 -7.20 -10.36
CA ARG A 586 12.52 -5.95 -10.43
C ARG A 586 11.20 -6.02 -9.67
N LEU A 587 10.51 -7.15 -9.76
CA LEU A 587 9.29 -7.38 -8.99
C LEU A 587 9.56 -7.34 -7.47
N LEU A 588 10.64 -7.97 -7.01
CA LEU A 588 11.01 -7.95 -5.58
C LEU A 588 11.32 -6.53 -5.10
N TYR A 589 12.06 -5.74 -5.87
CA TYR A 589 12.27 -4.32 -5.57
C TYR A 589 10.96 -3.53 -5.53
N TYR A 590 10.09 -3.75 -6.53
CA TYR A 590 8.76 -3.15 -6.54
C TYR A 590 7.96 -3.49 -5.26
N LEU A 591 8.02 -4.73 -4.79
CA LEU A 591 7.35 -5.14 -3.55
C LEU A 591 7.96 -4.47 -2.32
N ILE A 592 9.29 -4.36 -2.24
CA ILE A 592 9.97 -3.64 -1.15
C ILE A 592 9.45 -2.20 -1.09
N ASP A 593 9.50 -1.50 -2.19
CA ASP A 593 9.13 -0.09 -2.26
C ASP A 593 7.63 0.13 -1.99
N THR A 594 6.77 -0.76 -2.50
CA THR A 594 5.31 -0.62 -2.32
C THR A 594 4.84 -0.99 -0.92
N VAL A 595 5.43 -2.05 -0.33
CA VAL A 595 5.03 -2.57 0.98
C VAL A 595 5.65 -1.75 2.11
N LEU A 596 6.91 -1.31 1.95
CA LEU A 596 7.65 -0.57 2.97
C LEU A 596 7.61 0.95 2.76
N HIS A 597 6.68 1.44 1.96
CA HIS A 597 6.49 2.88 1.82
C HIS A 597 5.95 3.47 3.12
N HIS A 598 6.78 4.26 3.80
CA HIS A 598 6.37 5.09 4.93
C HIS A 598 5.97 6.46 4.38
N PRO A 599 4.71 6.89 4.51
CA PRO A 599 4.39 8.29 4.28
C PRO A 599 5.07 9.10 5.39
N THR A 600 6.19 9.74 5.08
CA THR A 600 6.77 10.77 5.95
C THR A 600 5.86 11.99 5.89
N ALA A 601 4.76 11.96 6.64
CA ALA A 601 3.86 13.08 6.79
C ALA A 601 3.93 13.60 8.21
N GLU A 602 4.43 14.82 8.38
CA GLU A 602 3.84 15.66 9.42
C GLU A 602 2.45 16.06 8.91
N PRO A 603 1.37 15.78 9.66
CA PRO A 603 0.08 16.38 9.35
C PRO A 603 0.27 17.90 9.48
N ALA A 604 -0.08 18.64 8.43
CA ALA A 604 -0.37 20.05 8.62
C ALA A 604 -1.52 20.11 9.64
N VAL A 605 -1.23 20.62 10.82
CA VAL A 605 -2.27 20.89 11.82
C VAL A 605 -3.11 22.02 11.25
N ILE A 606 -4.21 21.65 10.59
CA ILE A 606 -5.24 22.62 10.21
C ILE A 606 -6.02 22.88 11.49
N VAL A 607 -5.64 23.95 12.21
CA VAL A 607 -6.50 24.54 13.22
C VAL A 607 -7.68 25.17 12.47
N ILE A 608 -8.78 24.44 12.37
CA ILE A 608 -10.06 25.00 11.94
C ILE A 608 -10.52 25.86 13.12
N ALA A 609 -10.26 27.16 13.05
CA ALA A 609 -10.91 28.12 13.94
C ALA A 609 -12.42 28.06 13.61
N SER A 610 -13.21 27.52 14.54
CA SER A 610 -14.67 27.61 14.48
C SER A 610 -15.08 29.09 14.29
N PRO A 611 -16.00 29.36 13.36
CA PRO A 611 -16.54 30.71 13.25
C PRO A 611 -17.28 31.06 14.57
N ALA A 612 -16.88 32.17 15.18
CA ALA A 612 -17.55 32.70 16.35
C ALA A 612 -19.04 32.92 16.01
N SER A 613 -19.91 32.34 16.81
CA SER A 613 -21.35 32.56 16.75
C SER A 613 -21.66 34.07 16.82
N PRO A 614 -22.53 34.62 15.96
CA PRO A 614 -22.93 36.01 16.07
C PRO A 614 -23.69 36.22 17.39
N GLN A 615 -23.26 37.17 18.18
CA GLN A 615 -24.00 37.60 19.35
C GLN A 615 -25.29 38.29 18.90
N PRO A 616 -26.42 38.06 19.58
CA PRO A 616 -27.66 38.77 19.28
C PRO A 616 -27.50 40.24 19.66
N VAL A 617 -27.75 41.11 18.67
CA VAL A 617 -27.90 42.54 18.90
C VAL A 617 -29.23 42.75 19.62
N GLY A 618 -29.16 43.30 20.85
CA GLY A 618 -30.29 43.77 21.62
C GLY A 618 -30.90 45.06 21.10
#